data_522cc2ba5a823a666dfb15d8e2d2d1c9
#
_entry.id   522cc2ba5a823a666dfb15d8e2d2d1c9
#
_cell.length_a   1.000
_cell.length_b   1.000
_cell.length_c   1.000
_cell.angle_alpha   90.00
_cell.angle_beta   90.00
_cell.angle_gamma   90.00
#
_symmetry.space_group_name_H-M   'P 1'
#
loop_
_entity.id
_entity.type
_entity.pdbx_description
1 polymer ?
#
loop_
_entity_poly.entity_id
_entity_poly.type
_entity_poly.pdbx_seq_one_letter_code
_entity_poly.pdbx_strand_id
1 'polypeptide(L)'
;MLQNTLRITLVQVELFWNQPEKNRNKLHKILCNITDTDIVVLPELFTTAFCLDSVPEKMNGKSIAWMSKISRDRSFVLCGSLPIVVNKKKYNRFIWANPRGEIEFYDKRHLFSLAREDKFFKQGNIRKVFTYKSWRILPQICYDLRFPVFTRNDLEYDVIINVANWPSSRMFAWKTLLPARAIENQAYVVGVNRLGTDPKGNNYEGFSVVYNFRGDKLIDLRCRENMKNVSNTDSDRGCLISSLRVRINSKLLNLLEKHAI
;
A
#
# COMPACT_ATOMS: atom_id res chain seq x y z
N MET A 1 -23.95 -5.86 15.69
CA MET A 1 -22.91 -6.89 15.55
C MET A 1 -21.63 -6.22 15.06
N LEU A 2 -20.54 -6.32 15.80
CA LEU A 2 -19.23 -5.85 15.36
C LEU A 2 -18.86 -6.62 14.09
N GLN A 3 -18.53 -5.90 13.03
CA GLN A 3 -18.16 -6.51 11.74
C GLN A 3 -16.77 -7.15 11.85
N ASN A 4 -16.73 -8.44 12.13
CA ASN A 4 -15.53 -9.22 12.47
C ASN A 4 -14.59 -9.48 11.27
N THR A 5 -14.90 -8.94 10.10
CA THR A 5 -14.16 -9.23 8.86
C THR A 5 -13.79 -7.95 8.15
N LEU A 6 -12.55 -7.86 7.69
CA LEU A 6 -12.04 -6.78 6.85
C LEU A 6 -11.60 -7.36 5.50
N ARG A 7 -12.13 -6.81 4.40
CA ARG A 7 -11.80 -7.21 3.02
C ARG A 7 -10.84 -6.19 2.43
N ILE A 8 -9.67 -6.64 2.04
CA ILE A 8 -8.62 -5.76 1.50
C ILE A 8 -8.29 -6.20 0.07
N THR A 9 -8.30 -5.24 -0.84
CA THR A 9 -7.87 -5.45 -2.23
C THR A 9 -6.51 -4.81 -2.45
N LEU A 10 -5.55 -5.60 -2.90
CA LEU A 10 -4.20 -5.17 -3.24
C LEU A 10 -4.13 -4.87 -4.74
N VAL A 11 -3.68 -3.68 -5.11
CA VAL A 11 -3.53 -3.28 -6.52
C VAL A 11 -2.05 -3.31 -6.89
N GLN A 12 -1.63 -4.36 -7.60
CA GLN A 12 -0.27 -4.54 -8.08
C GLN A 12 -0.22 -4.21 -9.58
N VAL A 13 0.42 -3.10 -9.94
CA VAL A 13 0.41 -2.60 -11.31
C VAL A 13 1.77 -2.06 -11.73
N GLU A 14 2.02 -2.03 -13.01
CA GLU A 14 3.07 -1.21 -13.59
C GLU A 14 2.63 0.26 -13.62
N LEU A 15 3.51 1.16 -13.22
CA LEU A 15 3.29 2.60 -13.16
C LEU A 15 4.11 3.31 -14.24
N PHE A 16 3.50 4.25 -14.94
CA PHE A 16 4.19 5.13 -15.87
C PHE A 16 5.06 6.13 -15.11
N TRP A 17 6.33 6.22 -15.48
CA TRP A 17 7.29 7.09 -14.84
C TRP A 17 6.93 8.57 -15.02
N ASN A 18 6.74 9.27 -13.90
CA ASN A 18 6.40 10.71 -13.85
C ASN A 18 5.21 11.14 -14.74
N GLN A 19 4.17 10.29 -14.84
CA GLN A 19 2.98 10.56 -15.64
C GLN A 19 1.69 10.46 -14.78
N PRO A 20 1.44 11.45 -13.90
CA PRO A 20 0.36 11.37 -12.91
C PRO A 20 -1.03 11.13 -13.52
N GLU A 21 -1.32 11.78 -14.63
CA GLU A 21 -2.63 11.64 -15.30
C GLU A 21 -2.82 10.25 -15.89
N LYS A 22 -1.81 9.73 -16.60
CA LYS A 22 -1.88 8.36 -17.15
C LYS A 22 -2.03 7.32 -16.06
N ASN A 23 -1.30 7.48 -14.95
CA ASN A 23 -1.40 6.59 -13.82
C ASN A 23 -2.80 6.65 -13.17
N ARG A 24 -3.35 7.85 -12.95
CA ARG A 24 -4.73 7.99 -12.44
C ARG A 24 -5.75 7.36 -13.38
N ASN A 25 -5.66 7.59 -14.70
CA ASN A 25 -6.58 7.04 -15.69
C ASN A 25 -6.51 5.50 -15.74
N LYS A 26 -5.29 4.92 -15.69
CA LYS A 26 -5.08 3.48 -15.60
C LYS A 26 -5.71 2.91 -14.33
N LEU A 27 -5.40 3.51 -13.18
CA LEU A 27 -5.95 3.09 -11.89
C LEU A 27 -7.46 3.29 -11.81
N HIS A 28 -8.01 4.35 -12.39
CA HIS A 28 -9.45 4.58 -12.44
C HIS A 28 -10.20 3.43 -13.11
N LYS A 29 -9.72 2.96 -14.27
CA LYS A 29 -10.30 1.81 -14.98
C LYS A 29 -10.31 0.55 -14.11
N ILE A 30 -9.23 0.31 -13.34
CA ILE A 30 -9.13 -0.82 -12.42
C ILE A 30 -10.15 -0.69 -11.28
N LEU A 31 -10.15 0.48 -10.63
CA LEU A 31 -10.96 0.74 -9.43
C LEU A 31 -12.46 0.69 -9.72
N CYS A 32 -12.88 1.07 -10.92
CA CYS A 32 -14.28 0.97 -11.33
C CYS A 32 -14.81 -0.47 -11.38
N ASN A 33 -13.94 -1.45 -11.54
CA ASN A 33 -14.30 -2.87 -11.58
C ASN A 33 -14.19 -3.58 -10.22
N ILE A 34 -13.67 -2.90 -9.20
CA ILE A 34 -13.53 -3.47 -7.85
C ILE A 34 -14.88 -3.35 -7.12
N THR A 35 -15.38 -4.48 -6.63
CA THR A 35 -16.60 -4.57 -5.83
C THR A 35 -16.34 -5.35 -4.56
N ASP A 36 -17.24 -5.27 -3.59
CA ASP A 36 -17.24 -6.08 -2.36
C ASP A 36 -15.89 -6.05 -1.61
N THR A 37 -15.34 -4.87 -1.39
CA THR A 37 -14.11 -4.64 -0.64
C THR A 37 -14.28 -3.49 0.37
N ASP A 38 -13.49 -3.49 1.41
CA ASP A 38 -13.50 -2.48 2.45
C ASP A 38 -12.34 -1.48 2.29
N ILE A 39 -11.17 -1.97 1.87
CA ILE A 39 -9.97 -1.16 1.64
C ILE A 39 -9.34 -1.57 0.32
N VAL A 40 -8.96 -0.59 -0.49
CA VAL A 40 -8.14 -0.77 -1.69
C VAL A 40 -6.81 -0.09 -1.49
N VAL A 41 -5.73 -0.85 -1.70
CA VAL A 41 -4.35 -0.39 -1.45
C VAL A 41 -3.59 -0.24 -2.76
N LEU A 42 -3.16 0.98 -3.06
CA LEU A 42 -2.31 1.33 -4.20
C LEU A 42 -0.83 1.33 -3.79
N PRO A 43 0.12 1.19 -4.74
CA PRO A 43 1.55 1.24 -4.45
C PRO A 43 2.05 2.59 -3.92
N GLU A 44 3.32 2.63 -3.50
CA GLU A 44 4.04 3.88 -3.17
C GLU A 44 4.15 4.80 -4.40
N LEU A 45 4.00 6.11 -4.19
CA LEU A 45 4.11 7.16 -5.23
C LEU A 45 3.36 6.77 -6.52
N PHE A 46 2.14 6.26 -6.39
CA PHE A 46 1.40 5.61 -7.47
C PHE A 46 1.11 6.55 -8.65
N THR A 47 1.23 7.87 -8.48
CA THR A 47 1.06 8.84 -9.58
C THR A 47 2.33 9.06 -10.38
N THR A 48 3.51 8.95 -9.77
CA THR A 48 4.79 9.34 -10.37
C THR A 48 5.79 8.21 -10.46
N ALA A 49 5.42 7.00 -9.97
CA ALA A 49 6.38 5.96 -9.67
C ALA A 49 7.47 6.50 -8.72
N PHE A 50 8.66 5.93 -8.65
CA PHE A 50 9.71 6.43 -7.75
C PHE A 50 10.54 7.58 -8.40
N CYS A 51 9.84 8.51 -9.09
CA CYS A 51 10.45 9.72 -9.67
C CYS A 51 10.61 10.79 -8.58
N LEU A 52 11.81 10.90 -8.02
CA LEU A 52 12.08 11.74 -6.85
C LEU A 52 12.02 13.23 -7.15
N ASP A 53 12.37 13.66 -8.35
CA ASP A 53 12.33 15.04 -8.84
C ASP A 53 10.98 15.45 -9.43
N SER A 54 9.99 14.56 -9.40
CA SER A 54 8.63 14.84 -9.84
C SER A 54 8.04 16.09 -9.15
N VAL A 55 7.18 16.83 -9.87
CA VAL A 55 6.44 17.95 -9.29
C VAL A 55 5.41 17.43 -8.29
N PRO A 56 5.49 17.84 -7.01
CA PRO A 56 4.53 17.40 -6.00
C PRO A 56 3.19 18.12 -6.15
N GLU A 57 2.11 17.44 -5.76
CA GLU A 57 0.79 18.05 -5.63
C GLU A 57 0.62 18.71 -4.25
N LYS A 58 -0.34 19.64 -4.13
CA LYS A 58 -0.84 20.12 -2.83
C LYS A 58 -1.92 19.17 -2.29
N MET A 59 -2.31 19.31 -1.03
CA MET A 59 -3.40 18.53 -0.42
C MET A 59 -4.78 18.76 -1.07
N ASN A 60 -4.97 19.84 -1.81
CA ASN A 60 -6.14 20.08 -2.64
C ASN A 60 -5.90 19.77 -4.13
N GLY A 61 -4.86 18.98 -4.45
CA GLY A 61 -4.47 18.63 -5.81
C GLY A 61 -5.41 17.62 -6.46
N LYS A 62 -5.20 17.42 -7.78
CA LYS A 62 -6.06 16.55 -8.61
C LYS A 62 -6.11 15.10 -8.12
N SER A 63 -4.99 14.56 -7.63
CA SER A 63 -4.96 13.16 -7.16
C SER A 63 -5.69 12.98 -5.84
N ILE A 64 -5.59 13.95 -4.93
CA ILE A 64 -6.34 13.91 -3.66
C ILE A 64 -7.84 14.01 -3.93
N ALA A 65 -8.26 14.95 -4.78
CA ALA A 65 -9.68 15.09 -5.18
C ALA A 65 -10.20 13.80 -5.86
N TRP A 66 -9.38 13.17 -6.71
CA TRP A 66 -9.70 11.92 -7.37
C TRP A 66 -9.83 10.75 -6.36
N MET A 67 -8.91 10.62 -5.40
CA MET A 67 -8.99 9.59 -4.36
C MET A 67 -10.25 9.76 -3.52
N SER A 68 -10.53 10.99 -3.05
CA SER A 68 -11.73 11.33 -2.29
C SER A 68 -13.01 11.01 -3.05
N LYS A 69 -13.08 11.34 -4.35
CA LYS A 69 -14.23 11.04 -5.20
C LYS A 69 -14.44 9.53 -5.36
N ILE A 70 -13.40 8.79 -5.74
CA ILE A 70 -13.47 7.32 -5.92
C ILE A 70 -13.89 6.62 -4.63
N SER A 71 -13.33 7.04 -3.50
CA SER A 71 -13.64 6.45 -2.20
C SER A 71 -15.13 6.60 -1.85
N ARG A 72 -15.71 7.79 -2.10
CA ARG A 72 -17.16 8.02 -1.92
C ARG A 72 -18.01 7.21 -2.89
N ASP A 73 -17.70 7.32 -4.19
CA ASP A 73 -18.50 6.72 -5.25
C ASP A 73 -18.54 5.18 -5.15
N ARG A 74 -17.46 4.57 -4.63
CA ARG A 74 -17.30 3.12 -4.54
C ARG A 74 -17.48 2.58 -3.12
N SER A 75 -17.68 3.43 -2.12
CA SER A 75 -17.93 3.07 -0.72
C SER A 75 -16.85 2.19 -0.08
N PHE A 76 -15.56 2.39 -0.47
CA PHE A 76 -14.40 1.75 0.15
C PHE A 76 -13.34 2.78 0.55
N VAL A 77 -12.44 2.41 1.45
CA VAL A 77 -11.22 3.20 1.71
C VAL A 77 -10.27 3.03 0.54
N LEU A 78 -9.75 4.13 -0.01
CA LEU A 78 -8.68 4.12 -1.00
C LEU A 78 -7.41 4.68 -0.38
N CYS A 79 -6.32 3.90 -0.38
CA CYS A 79 -5.05 4.34 0.18
C CYS A 79 -3.85 4.03 -0.72
N GLY A 80 -2.76 4.77 -0.51
CA GLY A 80 -1.51 4.70 -1.26
C GLY A 80 -0.70 5.96 -1.05
N SER A 81 0.55 6.08 -1.56
CA SER A 81 1.32 7.30 -1.33
C SER A 81 1.49 8.17 -2.56
N LEU A 82 1.69 9.47 -2.31
CA LEU A 82 1.82 10.55 -3.28
C LEU A 82 2.96 11.50 -2.90
N PRO A 83 3.60 12.17 -3.88
CA PRO A 83 4.49 13.30 -3.60
C PRO A 83 3.64 14.55 -3.31
N ILE A 84 3.66 15.00 -2.07
CA ILE A 84 2.87 16.14 -1.60
C ILE A 84 3.76 17.27 -1.12
N VAL A 85 3.41 18.53 -1.47
CA VAL A 85 4.07 19.73 -0.96
C VAL A 85 3.22 20.42 0.10
N VAL A 86 3.85 20.71 1.25
CA VAL A 86 3.29 21.54 2.33
C VAL A 86 4.37 22.51 2.79
N ASN A 87 4.06 23.80 2.84
CA ASN A 87 4.99 24.85 3.27
C ASN A 87 6.37 24.74 2.59
N LYS A 88 6.37 24.62 1.25
CA LYS A 88 7.57 24.44 0.40
C LYS A 88 8.40 23.19 0.68
N LYS A 89 7.95 22.27 1.55
CA LYS A 89 8.59 20.99 1.84
C LYS A 89 7.83 19.87 1.13
N LYS A 90 8.56 18.97 0.47
CA LYS A 90 7.99 17.82 -0.24
C LYS A 90 8.03 16.57 0.65
N TYR A 91 6.93 15.83 0.70
CA TYR A 91 6.75 14.61 1.49
C TYR A 91 6.31 13.46 0.61
N ASN A 92 6.82 12.26 0.86
CA ASN A 92 6.23 11.01 0.41
C ASN A 92 5.11 10.68 1.41
N ARG A 93 3.87 11.02 1.01
CA ARG A 93 2.71 11.03 1.91
C ARG A 93 1.76 9.89 1.59
N PHE A 94 1.56 9.01 2.55
CA PHE A 94 0.50 8.02 2.51
C PHE A 94 -0.84 8.73 2.72
N ILE A 95 -1.75 8.55 1.78
CA ILE A 95 -3.11 9.11 1.82
C ILE A 95 -4.08 8.00 2.19
N TRP A 96 -5.00 8.33 3.08
CA TRP A 96 -6.12 7.52 3.50
C TRP A 96 -7.40 8.28 3.19
N ALA A 97 -8.07 7.92 2.09
CA ALA A 97 -9.37 8.47 1.72
C ALA A 97 -10.48 7.53 2.17
N ASN A 98 -11.30 7.94 3.12
CA ASN A 98 -12.39 7.11 3.64
C ASN A 98 -13.66 7.23 2.78
N PRO A 99 -14.66 6.33 2.93
CA PRO A 99 -15.91 6.37 2.14
C PRO A 99 -16.75 7.63 2.27
N ARG A 100 -16.50 8.50 3.28
CA ARG A 100 -17.11 9.83 3.39
C ARG A 100 -16.35 10.87 2.56
N GLY A 101 -15.21 10.49 1.97
CA GLY A 101 -14.33 11.36 1.21
C GLY A 101 -13.39 12.21 2.07
N GLU A 102 -13.34 11.95 3.35
CA GLU A 102 -12.39 12.58 4.28
C GLU A 102 -10.99 12.01 4.05
N ILE A 103 -9.98 12.86 4.19
CA ILE A 103 -8.59 12.53 3.95
C ILE A 103 -7.81 12.59 5.24
N GLU A 104 -7.21 11.48 5.59
CA GLU A 104 -6.15 11.40 6.58
C GLU A 104 -4.82 11.06 5.90
N PHE A 105 -3.69 11.25 6.61
CA PHE A 105 -2.37 11.00 6.01
C PHE A 105 -1.31 10.62 7.03
N TYR A 106 -0.25 10.00 6.50
CA TYR A 106 1.01 9.72 7.18
C TYR A 106 2.17 10.12 6.27
N ASP A 107 3.17 10.84 6.80
CA ASP A 107 4.39 11.18 6.08
C ASP A 107 5.49 10.15 6.36
N LYS A 108 6.11 9.62 5.31
CA LYS A 108 7.17 8.61 5.39
C LYS A 108 8.25 9.02 6.40
N ARG A 109 8.47 8.16 7.39
CA ARG A 109 9.45 8.42 8.45
C ARG A 109 10.87 8.18 7.98
N HIS A 110 11.11 7.05 7.28
CA HIS A 110 12.45 6.63 6.91
C HIS A 110 12.64 6.77 5.40
N LEU A 111 13.35 7.82 5.02
CA LEU A 111 13.67 8.08 3.62
C LEU A 111 14.81 7.17 3.15
N PHE A 112 14.71 6.69 1.91
CA PHE A 112 15.69 5.79 1.32
C PHE A 112 16.90 6.58 0.79
N SER A 113 17.86 6.88 1.66
CA SER A 113 19.04 7.70 1.37
C SER A 113 19.98 7.08 0.31
N LEU A 114 20.02 5.75 0.19
CA LEU A 114 20.78 5.09 -0.87
C LEU A 114 20.29 5.47 -2.29
N ALA A 115 19.00 5.83 -2.45
CA ALA A 115 18.46 6.41 -3.68
C ALA A 115 18.39 7.93 -3.62
N ARG A 116 18.97 8.57 -2.61
CA ARG A 116 18.94 10.02 -2.39
C ARG A 116 17.54 10.60 -2.17
N GLU A 117 16.60 9.81 -1.65
CA GLU A 117 15.23 10.29 -1.36
C GLU A 117 15.25 11.46 -0.36
N ASP A 118 16.18 11.46 0.60
CA ASP A 118 16.39 12.51 1.59
C ASP A 118 16.81 13.87 1.00
N LYS A 119 17.28 13.90 -0.25
CA LYS A 119 17.60 15.15 -0.96
C LYS A 119 16.36 15.82 -1.54
N PHE A 120 15.30 15.06 -1.79
CA PHE A 120 14.07 15.53 -2.43
C PHE A 120 12.89 15.65 -1.48
N PHE A 121 12.84 14.77 -0.47
CA PHE A 121 11.73 14.69 0.47
C PHE A 121 12.16 15.02 1.90
N LYS A 122 11.21 15.49 2.70
CA LYS A 122 11.34 15.61 4.15
C LYS A 122 10.72 14.41 4.83
N GLN A 123 11.39 13.90 5.86
CA GLN A 123 10.87 12.83 6.70
C GLN A 123 9.70 13.33 7.56
N GLY A 124 8.72 12.45 7.78
CA GLY A 124 7.72 12.62 8.82
C GLY A 124 8.30 12.31 10.21
N ASN A 125 7.59 12.71 11.25
CA ASN A 125 8.00 12.50 12.65
C ASN A 125 6.89 11.89 13.52
N ILE A 126 5.72 11.64 12.95
CA ILE A 126 4.54 11.17 13.68
C ILE A 126 4.22 9.75 13.19
N ARG A 127 4.09 8.81 14.14
CA ARG A 127 3.42 7.53 13.90
C ARG A 127 1.92 7.77 13.95
N LYS A 128 1.22 7.29 12.95
CA LYS A 128 -0.24 7.42 12.86
C LYS A 128 -0.90 6.06 12.74
N VAL A 129 -2.01 5.87 13.42
CA VAL A 129 -2.89 4.72 13.23
C VAL A 129 -4.21 5.24 12.71
N PHE A 130 -4.68 4.69 11.59
CA PHE A 130 -6.02 4.95 11.07
C PHE A 130 -7.01 3.97 11.68
N THR A 131 -8.26 4.38 11.80
CA THR A 131 -9.33 3.49 12.28
C THR A 131 -10.42 3.36 11.22
N TYR A 132 -10.79 2.12 10.92
CA TYR A 132 -11.90 1.83 10.01
C TYR A 132 -12.63 0.57 10.46
N LYS A 133 -13.96 0.68 10.67
CA LYS A 133 -14.81 -0.44 11.15
C LYS A 133 -14.24 -1.17 12.38
N SER A 134 -13.79 -0.52 13.38
CA SER A 134 -13.09 -1.09 14.55
C SER A 134 -11.67 -1.64 14.32
N TRP A 135 -11.19 -1.74 13.10
CA TRP A 135 -9.82 -2.12 12.80
C TRP A 135 -8.86 -0.94 12.93
N ARG A 136 -7.71 -1.18 13.52
CA ARG A 136 -6.63 -0.19 13.71
C ARG A 136 -5.50 -0.50 12.73
N ILE A 137 -5.17 0.44 11.86
CA ILE A 137 -4.27 0.24 10.74
C ILE A 137 -3.06 1.16 10.86
N LEU A 138 -1.85 0.58 10.94
CA LEU A 138 -0.57 1.29 10.87
C LEU A 138 -0.14 1.42 9.41
N PRO A 139 -0.06 2.64 8.84
CA PRO A 139 0.51 2.86 7.53
C PRO A 139 2.03 2.83 7.58
N GLN A 140 2.65 2.27 6.56
CA GLN A 140 4.08 2.32 6.30
C GLN A 140 4.34 2.56 4.82
N ILE A 141 5.49 3.17 4.52
CA ILE A 141 5.91 3.41 3.15
C ILE A 141 7.30 2.76 2.94
N CYS A 142 7.33 1.68 2.17
CA CYS A 142 8.51 1.04 1.60
C CYS A 142 9.64 0.84 2.62
N TYR A 143 10.60 1.74 2.68
CA TYR A 143 11.79 1.64 3.53
C TYR A 143 11.48 1.62 5.04
N ASP A 144 10.31 2.11 5.47
CA ASP A 144 9.85 2.00 6.87
C ASP A 144 9.83 0.54 7.35
N LEU A 145 9.63 -0.42 6.45
CA LEU A 145 9.65 -1.86 6.72
C LEU A 145 10.95 -2.32 7.43
N ARG A 146 12.08 -1.63 7.18
CA ARG A 146 13.38 -2.00 7.76
C ARG A 146 13.59 -1.57 9.21
N PHE A 147 12.64 -0.83 9.79
CA PHE A 147 12.81 -0.19 11.11
C PHE A 147 11.83 -0.79 12.14
N PRO A 148 12.23 -1.88 12.85
CA PRO A 148 11.35 -2.59 13.80
C PRO A 148 10.92 -1.70 14.96
N VAL A 149 11.80 -0.85 15.46
CA VAL A 149 11.49 0.06 16.60
C VAL A 149 10.33 1.00 16.26
N PHE A 150 10.30 1.53 15.03
CA PHE A 150 9.21 2.39 14.58
C PHE A 150 7.92 1.62 14.32
N THR A 151 8.03 0.32 14.06
CA THR A 151 6.90 -0.58 13.78
C THR A 151 6.30 -1.19 15.05
N ARG A 152 7.00 -1.12 16.19
CA ARG A 152 6.59 -1.79 17.43
C ARG A 152 5.12 -1.50 17.78
N ASN A 153 4.38 -2.56 18.13
CA ASN A 153 2.94 -2.47 18.41
C ASN A 153 2.65 -2.01 19.85
N ASP A 154 3.08 -0.80 20.18
CA ASP A 154 2.71 -0.04 21.39
C ASP A 154 1.48 0.86 21.15
N LEU A 155 0.98 0.91 19.91
CA LEU A 155 -0.20 1.65 19.48
C LEU A 155 -1.43 0.75 19.28
N GLU A 156 -1.36 -0.53 19.64
CA GLU A 156 -2.46 -1.50 19.56
C GLU A 156 -3.13 -1.56 18.18
N TYR A 157 -2.35 -1.56 17.11
CA TYR A 157 -2.88 -1.75 15.75
C TYR A 157 -3.08 -3.23 15.44
N ASP A 158 -3.99 -3.52 14.52
CA ASP A 158 -4.35 -4.86 14.08
C ASP A 158 -3.70 -5.24 12.74
N VAL A 159 -3.43 -4.22 11.90
CA VAL A 159 -2.96 -4.38 10.53
C VAL A 159 -1.86 -3.38 10.24
N ILE A 160 -0.77 -3.83 9.63
CA ILE A 160 0.23 -2.98 8.97
C ILE A 160 -0.08 -2.98 7.46
N ILE A 161 -0.16 -1.79 6.85
CA ILE A 161 -0.20 -1.64 5.39
C ILE A 161 1.08 -0.98 4.94
N ASN A 162 1.95 -1.71 4.24
CA ASN A 162 3.18 -1.19 3.64
C ASN A 162 3.04 -1.09 2.12
N VAL A 163 3.10 0.13 1.58
CA VAL A 163 3.07 0.42 0.15
C VAL A 163 4.47 0.70 -0.37
N ALA A 164 4.86 0.14 -1.54
CA ALA A 164 6.26 0.16 -1.95
C ALA A 164 6.48 0.33 -3.46
N ASN A 165 7.68 0.84 -3.79
CA ASN A 165 8.44 0.61 -5.01
C ASN A 165 9.69 -0.19 -4.60
N TRP A 166 9.52 -1.51 -4.38
CA TRP A 166 10.57 -2.38 -3.89
C TRP A 166 11.21 -3.18 -5.02
N PRO A 167 12.47 -2.92 -5.39
CA PRO A 167 13.09 -3.54 -6.56
C PRO A 167 13.44 -5.02 -6.32
N SER A 168 13.47 -5.79 -7.40
CA SER A 168 13.77 -7.23 -7.42
C SER A 168 15.12 -7.56 -6.79
N SER A 169 16.12 -6.68 -6.94
CA SER A 169 17.44 -6.84 -6.33
C SER A 169 17.43 -6.88 -4.80
N ARG A 170 16.33 -6.45 -4.16
CA ARG A 170 16.15 -6.46 -2.70
C ARG A 170 14.98 -7.33 -2.26
N MET A 171 14.46 -8.19 -3.14
CA MET A 171 13.26 -8.99 -2.90
C MET A 171 13.40 -9.95 -1.71
N PHE A 172 14.61 -10.45 -1.44
CA PHE A 172 14.89 -11.26 -0.24
C PHE A 172 14.49 -10.52 1.04
N ALA A 173 14.90 -9.25 1.19
CA ALA A 173 14.53 -8.45 2.36
C ALA A 173 13.02 -8.19 2.47
N TRP A 174 12.33 -7.96 1.34
CA TRP A 174 10.87 -7.80 1.31
C TRP A 174 10.16 -9.06 1.82
N LYS A 175 10.53 -10.22 1.28
CA LYS A 175 9.96 -11.53 1.64
C LYS A 175 10.26 -11.94 3.09
N THR A 176 11.39 -11.51 3.64
CA THR A 176 11.81 -11.83 5.02
C THR A 176 11.18 -10.88 6.04
N LEU A 177 11.20 -9.57 5.76
CA LEU A 177 10.80 -8.58 6.76
C LEU A 177 9.28 -8.46 6.93
N LEU A 178 8.49 -8.67 5.88
CA LEU A 178 7.03 -8.61 6.03
C LEU A 178 6.49 -9.64 7.03
N PRO A 179 6.81 -10.95 6.93
CA PRO A 179 6.37 -11.92 7.95
C PRO A 179 7.01 -11.66 9.32
N ALA A 180 8.26 -11.19 9.39
CA ALA A 180 8.88 -10.81 10.65
C ALA A 180 8.08 -9.71 11.36
N ARG A 181 7.64 -8.67 10.63
CA ARG A 181 6.77 -7.62 11.21
C ARG A 181 5.42 -8.16 11.68
N ALA A 182 4.88 -9.17 11.00
CA ALA A 182 3.64 -9.81 11.42
C ALA A 182 3.82 -10.54 12.76
N ILE A 183 4.86 -11.38 12.86
CA ILE A 183 5.15 -12.20 14.03
C ILE A 183 5.48 -11.33 15.25
N GLU A 184 6.46 -10.42 15.13
CA GLU A 184 6.94 -9.62 16.26
C GLU A 184 5.89 -8.66 16.84
N ASN A 185 4.92 -8.23 16.00
CA ASN A 185 3.87 -7.29 16.39
C ASN A 185 2.51 -7.95 16.58
N GLN A 186 2.39 -9.24 16.37
CA GLN A 186 1.13 -10.00 16.41
C GLN A 186 0.01 -9.29 15.64
N ALA A 187 0.31 -8.84 14.42
CA ALA A 187 -0.58 -8.09 13.56
C ALA A 187 -0.60 -8.66 12.13
N TYR A 188 -1.67 -8.45 11.40
CA TYR A 188 -1.67 -8.72 9.96
C TYR A 188 -0.72 -7.76 9.25
N VAL A 189 -0.04 -8.24 8.20
CA VAL A 189 0.82 -7.40 7.37
C VAL A 189 0.41 -7.50 5.91
N VAL A 190 0.07 -6.37 5.33
CA VAL A 190 -0.27 -6.18 3.92
C VAL A 190 0.88 -5.45 3.25
N GLY A 191 1.60 -6.10 2.35
CA GLY A 191 2.63 -5.49 1.53
C GLY A 191 2.11 -5.30 0.10
N VAL A 192 2.12 -4.08 -0.41
CA VAL A 192 1.72 -3.78 -1.80
C VAL A 192 2.89 -3.16 -2.56
N ASN A 193 3.34 -3.83 -3.60
CA ASN A 193 4.44 -3.42 -4.44
C ASN A 193 3.99 -3.23 -5.90
N ARG A 194 4.75 -2.46 -6.68
CA ARG A 194 4.49 -2.26 -8.11
C ARG A 194 5.12 -3.35 -8.98
N LEU A 195 4.76 -3.34 -10.28
CA LEU A 195 5.40 -4.07 -11.37
C LEU A 195 6.20 -3.15 -12.31
N GLY A 196 6.93 -3.76 -13.23
CA GLY A 196 7.59 -3.12 -14.37
C GLY A 196 9.03 -2.73 -14.12
N THR A 197 9.59 -1.92 -15.02
CA THR A 197 10.96 -1.44 -14.96
C THR A 197 10.97 0.08 -14.93
N ASP A 198 11.87 0.69 -14.16
CA ASP A 198 12.06 2.14 -14.18
C ASP A 198 13.13 2.56 -15.22
N PRO A 199 13.22 3.87 -15.56
CA PRO A 199 14.23 4.36 -16.51
C PRO A 199 15.68 4.16 -16.05
N LYS A 200 15.92 3.82 -14.79
CA LYS A 200 17.26 3.51 -14.25
C LYS A 200 17.60 2.02 -14.36
N GLY A 201 16.72 1.21 -14.98
CA GLY A 201 16.90 -0.23 -15.15
C GLY A 201 16.55 -1.07 -13.92
N ASN A 202 15.98 -0.49 -12.85
CA ASN A 202 15.51 -1.30 -11.74
C ASN A 202 14.23 -2.05 -12.15
N ASN A 203 14.24 -3.37 -11.97
CA ASN A 203 13.09 -4.22 -12.19
C ASN A 203 12.27 -4.39 -10.91
N TYR A 204 10.94 -4.44 -11.05
CA TYR A 204 9.96 -4.60 -9.97
C TYR A 204 9.06 -5.79 -10.29
N GLU A 205 9.20 -6.87 -9.53
CA GLU A 205 8.46 -8.12 -9.72
C GLU A 205 7.11 -8.15 -9.01
N GLY A 206 6.75 -7.06 -8.32
CA GLY A 206 5.56 -7.04 -7.49
C GLY A 206 5.77 -7.80 -6.20
N PHE A 207 5.21 -9.00 -6.11
CA PHE A 207 5.17 -9.78 -4.88
C PHE A 207 4.40 -9.06 -3.77
N SER A 208 3.23 -8.53 -4.12
CA SER A 208 2.27 -8.05 -3.13
C SER A 208 1.70 -9.24 -2.37
N VAL A 209 1.57 -9.11 -1.05
CA VAL A 209 1.36 -10.27 -0.18
C VAL A 209 0.64 -9.88 1.11
N VAL A 210 -0.08 -10.82 1.72
CA VAL A 210 -0.65 -10.66 3.05
C VAL A 210 -0.19 -11.81 3.94
N TYR A 211 0.27 -11.45 5.14
CA TYR A 211 0.62 -12.37 6.20
C TYR A 211 -0.34 -12.21 7.39
N ASN A 212 -0.66 -13.31 8.06
CA ASN A 212 -1.34 -13.25 9.36
C ASN A 212 -0.32 -12.99 10.49
N PHE A 213 -0.82 -12.83 11.71
CA PHE A 213 -0.02 -12.53 12.89
C PHE A 213 0.97 -13.65 13.30
N ARG A 214 0.84 -14.88 12.75
CA ARG A 214 1.80 -15.97 12.92
C ARG A 214 2.90 -15.97 11.85
N GLY A 215 2.80 -15.06 10.87
CA GLY A 215 3.70 -15.04 9.72
C GLY A 215 3.30 -16.00 8.60
N ASP A 216 2.14 -16.65 8.69
CA ASP A 216 1.63 -17.49 7.62
C ASP A 216 1.18 -16.61 6.47
N LYS A 217 1.58 -16.97 5.27
CA LYS A 217 1.19 -16.28 4.07
C LYS A 217 -0.25 -16.65 3.69
N LEU A 218 -1.15 -15.68 3.74
CA LEU A 218 -2.55 -15.87 3.35
C LEU A 218 -2.73 -15.79 1.84
N ILE A 219 -1.97 -14.91 1.18
CA ILE A 219 -2.09 -14.65 -0.25
C ILE A 219 -0.82 -14.00 -0.79
N ASP A 220 -0.41 -14.32 -2.03
CA ASP A 220 0.62 -13.59 -2.76
C ASP A 220 0.24 -13.39 -4.23
N LEU A 221 0.68 -12.26 -4.78
CA LEU A 221 0.60 -11.95 -6.20
C LEU A 221 1.98 -12.18 -6.81
N ARG A 222 2.22 -13.40 -7.34
CA ARG A 222 3.47 -13.74 -8.02
C ARG A 222 3.51 -13.17 -9.43
N CYS A 223 4.70 -12.93 -9.93
CA CYS A 223 4.91 -12.56 -11.33
C CYS A 223 4.58 -13.72 -12.27
N ARG A 224 3.88 -13.42 -13.31
CA ARG A 224 3.56 -14.08 -14.60
C ARG A 224 3.55 -15.61 -14.76
N GLU A 225 4.24 -16.43 -14.01
CA GLU A 225 4.39 -17.86 -14.40
C GLU A 225 3.19 -18.75 -14.03
N ASN A 226 2.26 -18.33 -13.18
CA ASN A 226 1.15 -19.17 -12.71
C ASN A 226 -0.26 -18.63 -13.01
N MET A 227 -0.43 -17.70 -13.96
CA MET A 227 -1.75 -17.12 -14.25
C MET A 227 -2.47 -17.79 -15.44
N LYS A 228 -2.47 -19.12 -15.52
CA LYS A 228 -3.26 -19.83 -16.55
C LYS A 228 -4.80 -19.91 -16.25
N ASN A 229 -5.25 -19.43 -15.10
CA ASN A 229 -6.64 -19.60 -14.67
C ASN A 229 -7.39 -18.29 -14.29
N VAL A 230 -7.01 -17.13 -14.84
CA VAL A 230 -7.84 -15.92 -14.76
C VAL A 230 -8.32 -15.60 -16.17
N SER A 231 -9.63 -15.66 -16.38
CA SER A 231 -10.30 -15.40 -17.65
C SER A 231 -9.80 -14.13 -18.33
N ASN A 232 -9.15 -14.30 -19.48
CA ASN A 232 -8.75 -13.24 -20.38
C ASN A 232 -9.98 -12.60 -21.03
N THR A 233 -10.25 -11.35 -20.71
CA THR A 233 -10.89 -10.42 -21.62
C THR A 233 -10.08 -9.12 -21.57
N ASP A 234 -9.14 -8.96 -22.43
CA ASP A 234 -8.79 -7.82 -23.27
C ASP A 234 -7.35 -7.86 -23.76
N SER A 235 -7.25 -7.66 -25.05
CA SER A 235 -6.03 -7.67 -25.85
C SER A 235 -5.22 -6.38 -25.67
N ASP A 236 -4.54 -6.22 -24.51
CA ASP A 236 -3.47 -5.23 -24.38
C ASP A 236 -2.23 -5.88 -23.75
N ARG A 237 -1.25 -6.17 -24.62
CA ARG A 237 0.04 -6.72 -24.25
C ARG A 237 0.77 -5.72 -23.35
N GLY A 238 0.72 -5.93 -22.02
CA GLY A 238 1.53 -5.15 -21.11
C GLY A 238 0.96 -4.86 -19.72
N CYS A 239 -0.30 -5.16 -19.43
CA CYS A 239 -0.92 -4.79 -18.16
C CYS A 239 -1.40 -6.02 -17.39
N LEU A 240 -0.54 -6.56 -16.52
CA LEU A 240 -0.99 -7.49 -15.48
C LEU A 240 -1.57 -6.68 -14.32
N ILE A 241 -2.90 -6.54 -14.35
CA ILE A 241 -3.67 -6.04 -13.22
C ILE A 241 -4.01 -7.26 -12.38
N SER A 242 -3.41 -7.35 -11.22
CA SER A 242 -3.87 -8.31 -10.24
C SER A 242 -4.41 -7.55 -9.03
N SER A 243 -5.72 -7.56 -8.89
CA SER A 243 -6.36 -7.23 -7.64
C SER A 243 -6.69 -8.52 -6.92
N LEU A 244 -6.23 -8.65 -5.70
CA LEU A 244 -6.47 -9.83 -4.89
C LEU A 244 -7.16 -9.41 -3.60
N ARG A 245 -8.27 -10.08 -3.31
CA ARG A 245 -9.07 -9.83 -2.10
C ARG A 245 -8.69 -10.81 -1.02
N VAL A 246 -8.40 -10.29 0.16
CA VAL A 246 -8.20 -11.06 1.38
C VAL A 246 -9.30 -10.72 2.39
N ARG A 247 -9.82 -11.75 3.02
CA ARG A 247 -10.70 -11.62 4.18
C ARG A 247 -9.90 -11.94 5.43
N ILE A 248 -9.78 -10.98 6.34
CA ILE A 248 -9.14 -11.18 7.65
C ILE A 248 -10.22 -11.13 8.74
N ASN A 249 -10.11 -12.04 9.71
CA ASN A 249 -11.10 -12.21 10.78
C ASN A 249 -10.68 -11.42 12.02
N SER A 250 -11.64 -11.16 12.89
CA SER A 250 -11.57 -10.18 13.95
C SER A 250 -10.58 -10.43 15.07
N LYS A 251 -10.33 -9.36 15.82
CA LYS A 251 -9.58 -9.24 17.06
C LYS A 251 -9.92 -10.30 18.13
N LEU A 252 -11.17 -10.74 18.24
CA LEU A 252 -11.60 -11.68 19.29
C LEU A 252 -11.04 -13.10 19.08
N LEU A 253 -11.00 -13.60 17.84
CA LEU A 253 -10.31 -14.84 17.50
C LEU A 253 -8.80 -14.73 17.72
N ASN A 254 -8.21 -13.56 17.37
CA ASN A 254 -6.80 -13.28 17.61
C ASN A 254 -6.44 -13.24 19.10
N LEU A 255 -7.34 -12.79 19.99
CA LEU A 255 -7.10 -12.78 21.44
C LEU A 255 -7.15 -14.18 22.05
N LEU A 256 -8.06 -15.03 21.62
CA LEU A 256 -8.15 -16.41 22.09
C LEU A 256 -6.95 -17.24 21.61
N GLU A 257 -6.45 -17.00 20.39
CA GLU A 257 -5.25 -17.66 19.87
C GLU A 257 -3.94 -17.04 20.44
N LYS A 258 -3.94 -15.76 20.83
CA LYS A 258 -2.79 -15.11 21.51
C LYS A 258 -2.48 -15.65 22.89
N HIS A 259 -3.46 -16.23 23.56
CA HIS A 259 -3.31 -16.85 24.90
C HIS A 259 -3.12 -18.36 24.85
N ALA A 260 -3.05 -18.95 23.66
CA ALA A 260 -2.85 -20.40 23.47
C ALA A 260 -1.41 -20.78 23.12
N ILE A 261 -0.44 -19.84 23.32
CA ILE A 261 1.01 -20.10 23.15
C ILE A 261 1.69 -20.00 24.50
#